data_f14b1971cec466d07aaf729ea6160cc2
#
_entry.id   f14b1971cec466d07aaf729ea6160cc2
#
_cell.length_a   1.000
_cell.length_b   1.000
_cell.length_c   1.000
_cell.angle_alpha   90.00
_cell.angle_beta   90.00
_cell.angle_gamma   90.00
#
_symmetry.space_group_name_H-M   'P 1'
#
loop_
_entity.id
_entity.type
_entity.pdbx_description
1 polymer ?
#
loop_
_entity_poly.entity_id
_entity_poly.type
_entity_poly.pdbx_seq_one_letter_code
_entity_poly.pdbx_strand_id
1 'polypeptide(L)'
;MSKSNMPRDADDPSEQATGSTGETDHQRQLKRILLAPFWNRTERRPRALWRILGAFVLVAIGSQVLPSVLFGNSDLPPSVLGLAQNVFIVGTVVFVIVVWAQYVDHRRVTEYGLEVGPEWLRDASVGVVIAFVAWGLALAVHLTRGWAYTAAVLSPGNAANALPFALALLAFVVQFLLVGIWEELLFRGLVLKNAAEGFHSQWVSERGAVLAGLGASSLLFGAVHADQATSLPALGFWVLMGLVLGSTYIVTDSLALPIGLHFATNLAFNNVYGLSNVRPETAEIAATLLRPEFTGPTRFVGVSGLVNVGVVVLIAALSIGYVTIQYGPIRVRVASVYAIDSEST
;
A
#
# COMPACT_ATOMS: atom_id res chain seq x y z
N MET A 1 -3.99 -95.69 12.72
CA MET A 1 -4.71 -95.15 11.57
C MET A 1 -4.01 -93.83 11.16
N SER A 2 -3.37 -93.93 10.03
CA SER A 2 -2.48 -92.92 9.44
C SER A 2 -3.25 -91.77 8.88
N LYS A 3 -2.74 -90.51 9.12
CA LYS A 3 -3.08 -89.34 8.33
C LYS A 3 -1.82 -88.78 7.74
N SER A 4 -1.77 -88.82 6.46
CA SER A 4 -0.73 -88.27 5.59
C SER A 4 -0.58 -86.74 5.74
N ASN A 5 0.63 -86.29 5.92
CA ASN A 5 1.03 -84.89 5.75
C ASN A 5 1.41 -84.71 4.28
N MET A 6 0.76 -83.74 3.63
CA MET A 6 1.19 -83.17 2.35
C MET A 6 1.92 -81.83 2.63
N PRO A 7 3.01 -81.54 1.97
CA PRO A 7 3.69 -80.22 2.12
C PRO A 7 2.95 -79.18 1.28
N ARG A 8 2.84 -77.96 1.83
CA ARG A 8 2.37 -76.78 1.11
C ARG A 8 3.51 -76.19 0.29
N ASP A 9 3.16 -75.81 -0.90
CA ASP A 9 4.01 -75.19 -1.90
C ASP A 9 4.62 -73.85 -1.38
N ALA A 10 5.84 -73.65 -1.84
CA ALA A 10 6.60 -72.44 -1.59
C ALA A 10 5.98 -71.24 -2.31
N ASP A 11 5.72 -70.13 -1.56
CA ASP A 11 5.33 -68.87 -2.11
C ASP A 11 6.48 -68.31 -2.95
N ASP A 12 6.18 -67.95 -4.20
CA ASP A 12 7.05 -67.29 -5.17
C ASP A 12 7.32 -65.82 -4.73
N PRO A 13 8.58 -65.39 -4.54
CA PRO A 13 8.90 -64.01 -4.11
C PRO A 13 8.91 -62.99 -5.27
N SER A 14 8.29 -63.25 -6.40
CA SER A 14 8.48 -62.44 -7.61
C SER A 14 7.41 -61.35 -7.87
N GLU A 15 6.47 -61.08 -6.95
CA GLU A 15 5.41 -60.10 -7.19
C GLU A 15 5.29 -59.01 -6.12
N GLN A 16 6.39 -58.26 -5.82
CA GLN A 16 6.29 -56.98 -5.14
C GLN A 16 7.42 -56.02 -5.55
N ALA A 17 7.43 -55.63 -6.81
CA ALA A 17 8.24 -54.50 -7.29
C ALA A 17 7.46 -53.65 -8.28
N THR A 18 6.31 -53.11 -7.86
CA THR A 18 5.63 -52.06 -8.62
C THR A 18 5.95 -50.68 -8.01
N GLY A 19 6.93 -50.00 -8.64
CA GLY A 19 6.80 -48.61 -8.96
C GLY A 19 6.77 -47.59 -7.84
N SER A 20 7.79 -47.52 -6.96
CA SER A 20 8.18 -46.22 -6.42
C SER A 20 9.20 -45.63 -7.39
N THR A 21 8.84 -44.60 -8.15
CA THR A 21 9.80 -43.74 -8.89
C THR A 21 10.68 -43.08 -7.85
N GLY A 22 11.68 -43.76 -7.37
CA GLY A 22 12.63 -43.33 -6.35
C GLY A 22 13.45 -42.16 -6.89
N GLU A 23 13.06 -40.94 -6.52
CA GLU A 23 13.87 -39.78 -6.74
C GLU A 23 15.22 -40.00 -6.09
N THR A 24 16.32 -39.98 -6.85
CA THR A 24 17.68 -40.21 -6.33
C THR A 24 18.05 -39.09 -5.34
N ASP A 25 18.90 -39.41 -4.35
CA ASP A 25 19.38 -38.40 -3.39
C ASP A 25 20.02 -37.19 -4.07
N HIS A 26 20.68 -37.43 -5.20
CA HIS A 26 21.25 -36.35 -6.02
C HIS A 26 20.15 -35.44 -6.64
N GLN A 27 19.04 -35.99 -7.14
CA GLN A 27 17.93 -35.21 -7.66
C GLN A 27 17.24 -34.41 -6.55
N ARG A 28 17.09 -34.97 -5.36
CA ARG A 28 16.57 -34.24 -4.18
C ARG A 28 17.49 -33.11 -3.75
N GLN A 29 18.81 -33.32 -3.79
CA GLN A 29 19.78 -32.29 -3.47
C GLN A 29 19.80 -31.17 -4.51
N LEU A 30 19.74 -31.47 -5.80
CA LEU A 30 19.62 -30.47 -6.87
C LEU A 30 18.34 -29.65 -6.74
N LYS A 31 17.17 -30.28 -6.52
CA LYS A 31 15.92 -29.55 -6.26
C LYS A 31 16.02 -28.68 -5.02
N ARG A 32 16.76 -29.13 -3.99
CA ARG A 32 17.00 -28.32 -2.78
C ARG A 32 17.78 -27.06 -3.08
N ILE A 33 18.82 -27.13 -3.88
CA ILE A 33 19.65 -25.99 -4.26
C ILE A 33 18.88 -25.04 -5.17
N LEU A 34 18.22 -25.55 -6.21
CA LEU A 34 17.46 -24.76 -7.17
C LEU A 34 16.26 -24.01 -6.56
N LEU A 35 15.58 -24.62 -5.59
CA LEU A 35 14.43 -23.99 -4.93
C LEU A 35 14.81 -23.07 -3.77
N ALA A 36 16.04 -23.13 -3.28
CA ALA A 36 16.47 -22.33 -2.13
C ALA A 36 16.30 -20.81 -2.28
N PRO A 37 16.50 -20.18 -3.47
CA PRO A 37 16.23 -18.76 -3.67
C PRO A 37 14.75 -18.39 -3.65
N PHE A 38 13.85 -19.34 -3.94
CA PHE A 38 12.42 -19.10 -4.12
C PHE A 38 11.60 -19.48 -2.91
N TRP A 39 12.01 -20.50 -2.16
CA TRP A 39 11.20 -21.15 -1.15
C TRP A 39 11.89 -21.21 0.22
N ASN A 40 11.18 -20.75 1.26
CA ASN A 40 11.60 -20.97 2.65
C ASN A 40 11.03 -22.31 3.13
N ARG A 41 11.90 -23.29 3.35
CA ARG A 41 11.50 -24.66 3.72
C ARG A 41 11.02 -24.78 5.15
N THR A 42 11.60 -23.99 6.05
CA THR A 42 11.23 -23.97 7.46
C THR A 42 9.81 -23.46 7.62
N GLU A 43 9.49 -22.37 6.93
CA GLU A 43 8.19 -21.72 6.97
C GLU A 43 7.19 -22.27 5.95
N ARG A 44 7.63 -23.17 5.06
CA ARG A 44 6.83 -23.79 3.97
C ARG A 44 6.11 -22.76 3.08
N ARG A 45 6.75 -21.64 2.79
CA ARG A 45 6.20 -20.54 1.97
C ARG A 45 7.26 -19.91 1.06
N PRO A 46 6.86 -19.16 0.02
CA PRO A 46 7.80 -18.40 -0.81
C PRO A 46 8.61 -17.41 0.03
N ARG A 47 9.84 -17.10 -0.38
CA ARG A 47 10.62 -16.02 0.26
C ARG A 47 9.98 -14.66 0.03
N ALA A 48 10.24 -13.70 0.91
CA ALA A 48 9.63 -12.36 0.95
C ALA A 48 9.60 -11.64 -0.41
N LEU A 49 10.71 -11.65 -1.15
CA LEU A 49 10.77 -11.03 -2.48
C LEU A 49 9.70 -11.58 -3.43
N TRP A 50 9.53 -12.90 -3.46
CA TRP A 50 8.56 -13.55 -4.35
C TRP A 50 7.12 -13.34 -3.89
N ARG A 51 6.91 -13.18 -2.58
CA ARG A 51 5.62 -12.81 -2.02
C ARG A 51 5.25 -11.38 -2.43
N ILE A 52 6.19 -10.44 -2.37
CA ILE A 52 5.97 -9.05 -2.83
C ILE A 52 5.71 -9.02 -4.33
N LEU A 53 6.59 -9.62 -5.14
CA LEU A 53 6.47 -9.61 -6.60
C LEU A 53 5.17 -10.28 -7.08
N GLY A 54 4.82 -11.43 -6.51
CA GLY A 54 3.59 -12.14 -6.86
C GLY A 54 2.33 -11.32 -6.54
N ALA A 55 2.28 -10.69 -5.37
CA ALA A 55 1.18 -9.79 -5.01
C ALA A 55 1.09 -8.59 -5.95
N PHE A 56 2.22 -7.95 -6.27
CA PHE A 56 2.26 -6.83 -7.22
C PHE A 56 1.76 -7.21 -8.61
N VAL A 57 2.17 -8.37 -9.14
CA VAL A 57 1.70 -8.86 -10.44
C VAL A 57 0.18 -9.04 -10.43
N LEU A 58 -0.38 -9.67 -9.39
CA LEU A 58 -1.82 -9.86 -9.27
C LEU A 58 -2.57 -8.53 -9.12
N VAL A 59 -2.05 -7.62 -8.30
CA VAL A 59 -2.62 -6.28 -8.13
C VAL A 59 -2.53 -5.50 -9.44
N ALA A 60 -1.40 -5.54 -10.17
CA ALA A 60 -1.24 -4.86 -11.44
C ALA A 60 -2.22 -5.39 -12.51
N ILE A 61 -2.41 -6.70 -12.59
CA ILE A 61 -3.41 -7.29 -13.48
C ILE A 61 -4.80 -6.79 -13.10
N GLY A 62 -5.17 -6.87 -11.83
CA GLY A 62 -6.47 -6.45 -11.33
C GLY A 62 -6.73 -4.96 -11.44
N SER A 63 -5.70 -4.12 -11.25
CA SER A 63 -5.85 -2.66 -11.22
C SER A 63 -5.66 -1.99 -12.58
N GLN A 64 -4.94 -2.61 -13.51
CA GLN A 64 -4.63 -2.00 -14.81
C GLN A 64 -5.31 -2.75 -15.96
N VAL A 65 -5.16 -4.07 -16.02
CA VAL A 65 -5.66 -4.86 -17.14
C VAL A 65 -7.17 -5.03 -17.09
N LEU A 66 -7.71 -5.49 -15.96
CA LEU A 66 -9.14 -5.74 -15.84
C LEU A 66 -9.99 -4.47 -15.97
N PRO A 67 -9.67 -3.33 -15.32
CA PRO A 67 -10.44 -2.10 -15.55
C PRO A 67 -10.38 -1.59 -16.99
N SER A 68 -9.26 -1.70 -17.67
CA SER A 68 -9.13 -1.29 -19.07
C SER A 68 -10.00 -2.13 -19.99
N VAL A 69 -10.15 -3.42 -19.71
CA VAL A 69 -11.05 -4.32 -20.48
C VAL A 69 -12.52 -4.03 -20.16
N LEU A 70 -12.86 -3.82 -18.90
CA LEU A 70 -14.25 -3.64 -18.45
C LEU A 70 -14.80 -2.25 -18.75
N PHE A 71 -13.97 -1.21 -18.62
CA PHE A 71 -14.40 0.19 -18.68
C PHE A 71 -13.78 0.97 -19.84
N GLY A 72 -12.91 0.37 -20.65
CA GLY A 72 -12.16 1.06 -21.69
C GLY A 72 -13.01 1.69 -22.81
N ASN A 73 -14.25 1.19 -23.03
CA ASN A 73 -15.22 1.72 -23.97
C ASN A 73 -16.46 2.32 -23.26
N SER A 74 -16.29 2.79 -22.02
CA SER A 74 -17.40 3.32 -21.23
C SER A 74 -17.64 4.80 -21.53
N ASP A 75 -18.89 5.18 -21.76
CA ASP A 75 -19.36 6.57 -21.92
C ASP A 75 -19.68 7.25 -20.56
N LEU A 76 -19.22 6.65 -19.45
CA LEU A 76 -19.45 7.22 -18.12
C LEU A 76 -18.69 8.55 -17.94
N PRO A 77 -19.26 9.52 -17.21
CA PRO A 77 -18.54 10.73 -16.82
C PRO A 77 -17.21 10.38 -16.09
N PRO A 78 -16.11 11.13 -16.32
CA PRO A 78 -14.79 10.79 -15.78
C PRO A 78 -14.75 10.56 -14.26
N SER A 79 -15.52 11.33 -13.48
CA SER A 79 -15.63 11.14 -12.03
C SER A 79 -16.31 9.82 -11.63
N VAL A 80 -17.34 9.41 -12.36
CA VAL A 80 -18.03 8.13 -12.15
C VAL A 80 -17.16 6.97 -12.61
N LEU A 81 -16.50 7.12 -13.75
CA LEU A 81 -15.56 6.13 -14.27
C LEU A 81 -14.40 5.91 -13.29
N GLY A 82 -13.78 7.00 -12.81
CA GLY A 82 -12.72 6.93 -11.81
C GLY A 82 -13.16 6.26 -10.51
N LEU A 83 -14.37 6.57 -10.02
CA LEU A 83 -14.95 5.91 -8.86
C LEU A 83 -15.16 4.42 -9.10
N ALA A 84 -15.75 4.03 -10.23
CA ALA A 84 -16.00 2.63 -10.58
C ALA A 84 -14.69 1.84 -10.69
N GLN A 85 -13.67 2.41 -11.33
CA GLN A 85 -12.33 1.83 -11.40
C GLN A 85 -11.70 1.66 -10.01
N ASN A 86 -11.77 2.68 -9.14
CA ASN A 86 -11.20 2.59 -7.79
C ASN A 86 -11.92 1.56 -6.93
N VAL A 87 -13.25 1.46 -6.99
CA VAL A 87 -14.02 0.40 -6.30
C VAL A 87 -13.53 -0.98 -6.75
N PHE A 88 -13.32 -1.15 -8.05
CA PHE A 88 -12.82 -2.40 -8.61
C PHE A 88 -11.38 -2.71 -8.15
N ILE A 89 -10.50 -1.71 -8.18
CA ILE A 89 -9.11 -1.81 -7.71
C ILE A 89 -9.09 -2.20 -6.22
N VAL A 90 -9.85 -1.49 -5.38
CA VAL A 90 -9.94 -1.82 -3.94
C VAL A 90 -10.40 -3.24 -3.73
N GLY A 91 -11.48 -3.65 -4.41
CA GLY A 91 -11.97 -5.03 -4.35
C GLY A 91 -10.89 -6.05 -4.71
N THR A 92 -10.12 -5.78 -5.78
CA THR A 92 -9.00 -6.64 -6.21
C THR A 92 -7.89 -6.68 -5.17
N VAL A 93 -7.45 -5.54 -4.66
CA VAL A 93 -6.36 -5.49 -3.67
C VAL A 93 -6.78 -6.18 -2.37
N VAL A 94 -7.98 -5.91 -1.87
CA VAL A 94 -8.51 -6.58 -0.67
C VAL A 94 -8.59 -8.08 -0.89
N PHE A 95 -9.11 -8.53 -2.02
CA PHE A 95 -9.16 -9.95 -2.37
C PHE A 95 -7.77 -10.58 -2.40
N VAL A 96 -6.82 -9.94 -3.09
CA VAL A 96 -5.42 -10.39 -3.16
C VAL A 96 -4.82 -10.48 -1.76
N ILE A 97 -4.99 -9.45 -0.92
CA ILE A 97 -4.43 -9.42 0.43
C ILE A 97 -5.04 -10.51 1.31
N VAL A 98 -6.36 -10.73 1.24
CA VAL A 98 -7.04 -11.81 2.00
C VAL A 98 -6.50 -13.18 1.61
N VAL A 99 -6.44 -13.46 0.31
CA VAL A 99 -5.92 -14.72 -0.21
C VAL A 99 -4.42 -14.87 0.13
N TRP A 100 -3.66 -13.79 -0.02
CA TRP A 100 -2.22 -13.80 0.28
C TRP A 100 -1.93 -14.02 1.76
N ALA A 101 -2.66 -13.33 2.64
CA ALA A 101 -2.53 -13.49 4.08
C ALA A 101 -2.76 -14.95 4.48
N GLN A 102 -3.85 -15.55 4.00
CA GLN A 102 -4.27 -16.88 4.42
C GLN A 102 -3.40 -18.00 3.83
N TYR A 103 -3.07 -17.92 2.53
CA TYR A 103 -2.46 -19.05 1.81
C TYR A 103 -0.97 -18.88 1.52
N VAL A 104 -0.46 -17.65 1.54
CA VAL A 104 0.94 -17.35 1.18
C VAL A 104 1.74 -16.84 2.38
N ASP A 105 1.20 -15.88 3.14
CA ASP A 105 1.86 -15.34 4.33
C ASP A 105 1.54 -16.14 5.60
N HIS A 106 0.50 -16.98 5.58
CA HIS A 106 0.00 -17.73 6.72
C HIS A 106 -0.31 -16.82 7.91
N ARG A 107 -1.05 -15.71 7.67
CA ARG A 107 -1.40 -14.67 8.64
C ARG A 107 -2.89 -14.37 8.61
N ARG A 108 -3.39 -13.80 9.71
CA ARG A 108 -4.74 -13.20 9.74
C ARG A 108 -4.71 -11.84 9.07
N VAL A 109 -5.79 -11.50 8.37
CA VAL A 109 -5.89 -10.21 7.65
C VAL A 109 -5.78 -9.01 8.60
N THR A 110 -6.28 -9.14 9.83
CA THR A 110 -6.17 -8.11 10.87
C THR A 110 -4.73 -7.76 11.25
N GLU A 111 -3.79 -8.68 11.07
CA GLU A 111 -2.36 -8.45 11.34
C GLU A 111 -1.70 -7.45 10.37
N TYR A 112 -2.38 -7.10 9.28
CA TYR A 112 -1.96 -6.00 8.41
C TYR A 112 -2.32 -4.60 8.95
N GLY A 113 -2.96 -4.52 10.15
CA GLY A 113 -3.28 -3.25 10.81
C GLY A 113 -4.67 -2.69 10.45
N LEU A 114 -5.56 -3.53 9.87
CA LEU A 114 -6.93 -3.14 9.52
C LEU A 114 -7.93 -3.68 10.58
N GLU A 115 -7.71 -3.33 11.84
CA GLU A 115 -8.60 -3.66 12.93
C GLU A 115 -9.51 -2.46 13.25
N VAL A 116 -10.65 -2.38 12.55
CA VAL A 116 -11.54 -1.22 12.63
C VAL A 116 -12.31 -1.22 13.97
N GLY A 117 -12.10 -0.17 14.77
CA GLY A 117 -12.75 0.06 16.06
C GLY A 117 -12.72 1.56 16.42
N PRO A 118 -13.20 1.94 17.62
CA PRO A 118 -13.25 3.35 18.03
C PRO A 118 -11.88 4.03 18.02
N GLU A 119 -10.82 3.33 18.43
CA GLU A 119 -9.45 3.85 18.42
C GLU A 119 -8.93 4.03 16.99
N TRP A 120 -9.22 3.07 16.12
CA TRP A 120 -8.89 3.14 14.71
C TRP A 120 -9.56 4.37 14.06
N LEU A 121 -10.86 4.58 14.31
CA LEU A 121 -11.59 5.73 13.77
C LEU A 121 -11.07 7.07 14.32
N ARG A 122 -10.68 7.12 15.60
CA ARG A 122 -10.03 8.29 16.19
C ARG A 122 -8.73 8.63 15.45
N ASP A 123 -7.85 7.63 15.27
CA ASP A 123 -6.55 7.83 14.65
C ASP A 123 -6.66 8.22 13.17
N ALA A 124 -7.58 7.59 12.44
CA ALA A 124 -7.89 7.99 11.07
C ALA A 124 -8.40 9.44 11.01
N SER A 125 -9.30 9.82 11.92
CA SER A 125 -9.83 11.18 11.99
C SER A 125 -8.74 12.21 12.33
N VAL A 126 -7.82 11.88 13.23
CA VAL A 126 -6.67 12.74 13.54
C VAL A 126 -5.76 12.88 12.32
N GLY A 127 -5.51 11.80 11.58
CA GLY A 127 -4.77 11.86 10.31
C GLY A 127 -5.43 12.81 9.31
N VAL A 128 -6.75 12.75 9.19
CA VAL A 128 -7.52 13.68 8.35
C VAL A 128 -7.31 15.13 8.78
N VAL A 129 -7.44 15.42 10.07
CA VAL A 129 -7.26 16.80 10.59
C VAL A 129 -5.84 17.30 10.36
N ILE A 130 -4.82 16.48 10.64
CA ILE A 130 -3.41 16.85 10.43
C ILE A 130 -3.16 17.23 8.97
N ALA A 131 -3.62 16.44 8.02
CA ALA A 131 -3.41 16.69 6.60
C ALA A 131 -4.14 17.97 6.14
N PHE A 132 -5.42 18.15 6.52
CA PHE A 132 -6.16 19.37 6.18
C PHE A 132 -5.51 20.63 6.74
N VAL A 133 -5.06 20.60 7.99
CA VAL A 133 -4.36 21.75 8.61
C VAL A 133 -3.06 22.04 7.88
N ALA A 134 -2.24 21.04 7.60
CA ALA A 134 -0.95 21.20 6.94
C ALA A 134 -1.09 21.77 5.51
N TRP A 135 -2.00 21.23 4.70
CA TRP A 135 -2.25 21.72 3.34
C TRP A 135 -2.96 23.06 3.32
N GLY A 136 -3.84 23.35 4.30
CA GLY A 136 -4.43 24.68 4.48
C GLY A 136 -3.39 25.75 4.79
N LEU A 137 -2.39 25.43 5.61
CA LEU A 137 -1.25 26.31 5.87
C LEU A 137 -0.40 26.54 4.61
N ALA A 138 -0.22 25.50 3.76
CA ALA A 138 0.47 25.68 2.48
C ALA A 138 -0.25 26.71 1.59
N LEU A 139 -1.57 26.58 1.44
CA LEU A 139 -2.35 27.57 0.70
C LEU A 139 -2.21 28.96 1.31
N ALA A 140 -2.31 29.10 2.64
CA ALA A 140 -2.15 30.36 3.33
C ALA A 140 -0.77 30.99 3.07
N VAL A 141 0.31 30.21 3.06
CA VAL A 141 1.65 30.67 2.69
C VAL A 141 1.67 31.19 1.25
N HIS A 142 1.11 30.44 0.29
CA HIS A 142 1.09 30.88 -1.12
C HIS A 142 0.31 32.21 -1.29
N LEU A 143 -0.84 32.35 -0.64
CA LEU A 143 -1.67 33.56 -0.73
C LEU A 143 -0.98 34.77 -0.04
N THR A 144 -0.46 34.59 1.17
CA THR A 144 0.16 35.70 1.92
C THR A 144 1.48 36.15 1.32
N ARG A 145 2.20 35.27 0.62
CA ARG A 145 3.44 35.59 -0.13
C ARG A 145 3.17 36.20 -1.50
N GLY A 146 1.91 36.27 -1.94
CA GLY A 146 1.57 36.70 -3.29
C GLY A 146 2.02 35.72 -4.37
N TRP A 147 2.26 34.47 -4.01
CA TRP A 147 2.65 33.40 -4.95
C TRP A 147 1.45 32.67 -5.59
N ALA A 148 0.26 32.96 -5.08
CA ALA A 148 -1.01 32.54 -5.67
C ALA A 148 -2.12 33.54 -5.34
N TYR A 149 -3.20 33.49 -6.14
CA TYR A 149 -4.45 34.16 -5.83
C TYR A 149 -5.63 33.20 -6.10
N THR A 150 -6.75 33.38 -5.43
CA THR A 150 -7.94 32.57 -5.65
C THR A 150 -8.65 33.02 -6.92
N ALA A 151 -8.55 32.23 -8.00
CA ALA A 151 -9.18 32.54 -9.29
C ALA A 151 -10.64 32.14 -9.33
N ALA A 152 -11.03 31.06 -8.63
CA ALA A 152 -12.43 30.63 -8.54
C ALA A 152 -12.72 29.89 -7.23
N VAL A 153 -14.00 29.86 -6.87
CA VAL A 153 -14.55 29.08 -5.75
C VAL A 153 -15.65 28.18 -6.30
N LEU A 154 -15.76 26.95 -5.78
CA LEU A 154 -16.72 25.95 -6.22
C LEU A 154 -16.61 25.66 -7.73
N SER A 155 -15.38 25.51 -8.23
CA SER A 155 -15.12 25.21 -9.63
C SER A 155 -15.58 23.78 -9.97
N PRO A 156 -16.51 23.58 -10.90
CA PRO A 156 -17.01 22.25 -11.25
C PRO A 156 -16.01 21.39 -12.05
N GLY A 157 -14.86 21.96 -12.41
CA GLY A 157 -13.89 21.29 -13.28
C GLY A 157 -14.28 21.38 -14.75
N ASN A 158 -13.78 20.46 -15.57
CA ASN A 158 -14.03 20.45 -17.01
C ASN A 158 -15.53 20.23 -17.31
N ALA A 159 -16.09 20.98 -18.26
CA ALA A 159 -17.46 20.87 -18.74
C ALA A 159 -17.84 19.45 -19.25
N ALA A 160 -16.86 18.61 -19.60
CA ALA A 160 -17.08 17.19 -19.90
C ALA A 160 -17.53 16.37 -18.66
N ASN A 161 -17.37 16.91 -17.45
CA ASN A 161 -17.91 16.33 -16.23
C ASN A 161 -19.38 16.73 -16.09
N ALA A 162 -20.28 15.92 -16.64
CA ALA A 162 -21.71 16.17 -16.60
C ALA A 162 -22.36 16.09 -15.21
N LEU A 163 -21.56 15.88 -14.14
CA LEU A 163 -22.07 15.81 -12.77
C LEU A 163 -22.19 17.20 -12.13
N PRO A 164 -23.27 17.47 -11.38
CA PRO A 164 -23.35 18.61 -10.49
C PRO A 164 -22.15 18.64 -9.53
N PHE A 165 -21.63 19.84 -9.22
CA PHE A 165 -20.43 20.04 -8.38
C PHE A 165 -20.40 19.16 -7.10
N ALA A 166 -21.51 19.14 -6.35
CA ALA A 166 -21.58 18.38 -5.11
C ALA A 166 -21.42 16.87 -5.33
N LEU A 167 -21.99 16.31 -6.39
CA LEU A 167 -21.84 14.89 -6.73
C LEU A 167 -20.45 14.57 -7.25
N ALA A 168 -19.86 15.46 -8.06
CA ALA A 168 -18.49 15.31 -8.51
C ALA A 168 -17.50 15.34 -7.32
N LEU A 169 -17.67 16.30 -6.40
CA LEU A 169 -16.84 16.37 -5.19
C LEU A 169 -17.02 15.14 -4.31
N LEU A 170 -18.25 14.65 -4.10
CA LEU A 170 -18.52 13.43 -3.35
C LEU A 170 -17.86 12.21 -4.00
N ALA A 171 -17.87 12.10 -5.33
CA ALA A 171 -17.17 11.04 -6.04
C ALA A 171 -15.66 11.06 -5.73
N PHE A 172 -15.01 12.24 -5.70
CA PHE A 172 -13.60 12.38 -5.33
C PHE A 172 -13.34 12.05 -3.84
N VAL A 173 -14.25 12.42 -2.94
CA VAL A 173 -14.16 12.01 -1.53
C VAL A 173 -14.11 10.49 -1.41
N VAL A 174 -15.05 9.79 -2.06
CA VAL A 174 -15.08 8.32 -2.05
C VAL A 174 -13.85 7.76 -2.75
N GLN A 175 -13.47 8.29 -3.90
CA GLN A 175 -12.29 7.85 -4.67
C GLN A 175 -11.02 7.93 -3.83
N PHE A 176 -10.73 9.07 -3.19
CA PHE A 176 -9.50 9.22 -2.41
C PHE A 176 -9.50 8.44 -1.11
N LEU A 177 -10.68 8.22 -0.50
CA LEU A 177 -10.79 7.29 0.62
C LEU A 177 -10.42 5.86 0.19
N LEU A 178 -10.93 5.42 -0.96
CA LEU A 178 -10.62 4.11 -1.52
C LEU A 178 -9.14 4.00 -1.89
N VAL A 179 -8.55 5.04 -2.49
CA VAL A 179 -7.09 5.11 -2.78
C VAL A 179 -6.28 4.98 -1.50
N GLY A 180 -6.59 5.77 -0.47
CA GLY A 180 -5.91 5.69 0.83
C GLY A 180 -5.98 4.29 1.45
N ILE A 181 -7.12 3.60 1.33
CA ILE A 181 -7.27 2.24 1.86
C ILE A 181 -6.41 1.24 1.09
N TRP A 182 -6.54 1.16 -0.23
CA TRP A 182 -5.86 0.10 -0.97
C TRP A 182 -4.35 0.30 -1.06
N GLU A 183 -3.88 1.53 -1.18
CA GLU A 183 -2.44 1.79 -1.22
C GLU A 183 -1.77 1.53 0.13
N GLU A 184 -2.39 1.95 1.24
CA GLU A 184 -1.85 1.67 2.56
C GLU A 184 -1.86 0.17 2.88
N LEU A 185 -2.92 -0.57 2.53
CA LEU A 185 -2.96 -2.02 2.63
C LEU A 185 -1.83 -2.69 1.85
N LEU A 186 -1.61 -2.26 0.60
CA LEU A 186 -0.56 -2.83 -0.24
C LEU A 186 0.82 -2.50 0.29
N PHE A 187 1.13 -1.19 0.47
CA PHE A 187 2.50 -0.77 0.77
C PHE A 187 2.89 -0.99 2.23
N ARG A 188 2.00 -0.73 3.20
CA ARG A 188 2.30 -0.86 4.64
C ARG A 188 1.87 -2.21 5.18
N GLY A 189 0.69 -2.67 4.81
CA GLY A 189 0.20 -3.98 5.19
C GLY A 189 1.05 -5.11 4.60
N LEU A 190 1.15 -5.20 3.28
CA LEU A 190 1.80 -6.32 2.62
C LEU A 190 3.30 -6.10 2.40
N VAL A 191 3.69 -5.02 1.67
CA VAL A 191 5.08 -4.85 1.21
C VAL A 191 6.02 -4.63 2.38
N LEU A 192 5.73 -3.68 3.28
CA LEU A 192 6.61 -3.34 4.40
C LEU A 192 6.84 -4.57 5.29
N LYS A 193 5.78 -5.29 5.66
CA LYS A 193 5.88 -6.49 6.50
C LYS A 193 6.73 -7.59 5.84
N ASN A 194 6.43 -7.91 4.58
CA ASN A 194 7.18 -8.92 3.85
C ASN A 194 8.64 -8.51 3.62
N ALA A 195 8.91 -7.24 3.33
CA ALA A 195 10.27 -6.73 3.17
C ALA A 195 11.04 -6.80 4.50
N ALA A 196 10.42 -6.41 5.62
CA ALA A 196 11.02 -6.50 6.93
C ALA A 196 11.41 -7.94 7.28
N GLU A 197 10.53 -8.92 7.02
CA GLU A 197 10.88 -10.35 7.17
C GLU A 197 12.04 -10.77 6.27
N GLY A 198 12.04 -10.32 5.01
CA GLY A 198 13.09 -10.66 4.06
C GLY A 198 14.46 -10.10 4.44
N PHE A 199 14.51 -8.95 5.09
CA PHE A 199 15.75 -8.32 5.58
C PHE A 199 16.22 -8.88 6.92
N HIS A 200 15.33 -9.51 7.70
CA HIS A 200 15.70 -10.07 8.99
C HIS A 200 16.67 -11.25 8.81
N SER A 201 17.79 -11.20 9.53
CA SER A 201 18.84 -12.23 9.48
C SER A 201 19.69 -12.17 10.76
N GLN A 202 20.61 -13.12 10.91
CA GLN A 202 21.58 -13.10 12.02
C GLN A 202 22.45 -11.82 12.07
N TRP A 203 22.55 -11.08 10.96
CA TRP A 203 23.35 -9.85 10.83
C TRP A 203 22.51 -8.56 10.95
N VAL A 204 21.21 -8.66 10.81
CA VAL A 204 20.28 -7.51 10.81
C VAL A 204 19.29 -7.71 11.95
N SER A 205 19.35 -6.82 12.95
CA SER A 205 18.39 -6.85 14.06
C SER A 205 16.94 -6.65 13.56
N GLU A 206 15.97 -7.10 14.33
CA GLU A 206 14.54 -6.91 14.02
C GLU A 206 14.20 -5.45 13.71
N ARG A 207 14.68 -4.51 14.54
CA ARG A 207 14.46 -3.07 14.30
C ARG A 207 15.12 -2.61 13.00
N GLY A 208 16.33 -3.07 12.73
CA GLY A 208 17.03 -2.78 11.47
C GLY A 208 16.28 -3.30 10.26
N ALA A 209 15.72 -4.49 10.35
CA ALA A 209 14.92 -5.10 9.29
C ALA A 209 13.60 -4.34 9.04
N VAL A 210 12.91 -3.89 10.12
CA VAL A 210 11.72 -3.03 9.98
C VAL A 210 12.05 -1.70 9.30
N LEU A 211 13.15 -1.05 9.69
CA LEU A 211 13.58 0.20 9.05
C LEU A 211 14.00 0.00 7.60
N ALA A 212 14.66 -1.12 7.28
CA ALA A 212 14.97 -1.49 5.89
C ALA A 212 13.69 -1.77 5.08
N GLY A 213 12.71 -2.45 5.69
CA GLY A 213 11.37 -2.67 5.10
C GLY A 213 10.63 -1.36 4.84
N LEU A 214 10.69 -0.41 5.80
CA LEU A 214 10.15 0.94 5.62
C LEU A 214 10.81 1.65 4.44
N GLY A 215 12.13 1.61 4.34
CA GLY A 215 12.87 2.19 3.21
C GLY A 215 12.48 1.55 1.88
N ALA A 216 12.45 0.22 1.80
CA ALA A 216 12.07 -0.51 0.58
C ALA A 216 10.62 -0.20 0.15
N SER A 217 9.68 -0.21 1.09
CA SER A 217 8.28 0.13 0.83
C SER A 217 8.12 1.57 0.34
N SER A 218 8.86 2.52 0.93
CA SER A 218 8.80 3.94 0.54
C SER A 218 9.43 4.21 -0.82
N LEU A 219 10.53 3.53 -1.14
CA LEU A 219 11.15 3.60 -2.46
C LEU A 219 10.21 3.03 -3.54
N LEU A 220 9.57 1.92 -3.25
CA LEU A 220 8.61 1.31 -4.17
C LEU A 220 7.36 2.19 -4.33
N PHE A 221 6.88 2.81 -3.24
CA PHE A 221 5.80 3.80 -3.29
C PHE A 221 6.16 4.99 -4.20
N GLY A 222 7.36 5.53 -4.06
CA GLY A 222 7.85 6.57 -4.98
C GLY A 222 7.96 6.08 -6.41
N ALA A 223 8.46 4.87 -6.63
CA ALA A 223 8.66 4.30 -7.96
C ALA A 223 7.34 4.12 -8.76
N VAL A 224 6.25 3.70 -8.09
CA VAL A 224 4.94 3.58 -8.77
C VAL A 224 4.29 4.93 -9.08
N HIS A 225 4.78 6.03 -8.50
CA HIS A 225 4.36 7.39 -8.83
C HIS A 225 5.32 8.10 -9.81
N ALA A 226 6.24 7.36 -10.45
CA ALA A 226 7.23 7.93 -11.35
C ALA A 226 6.62 8.59 -12.61
N ASP A 227 5.47 8.12 -13.07
CA ASP A 227 4.69 8.73 -14.15
C ASP A 227 4.15 10.12 -13.79
N GLN A 228 3.90 10.37 -12.50
CA GLN A 228 3.47 11.66 -11.97
C GLN A 228 4.66 12.57 -11.62
N ALA A 229 5.87 12.04 -11.62
CA ALA A 229 7.08 12.77 -11.27
C ALA A 229 7.72 13.39 -12.52
N THR A 230 7.66 14.72 -12.65
CA THR A 230 8.31 15.44 -13.76
C THR A 230 9.81 15.67 -13.55
N SER A 231 10.36 15.28 -12.40
CA SER A 231 11.77 15.51 -12.02
C SER A 231 12.18 14.59 -10.87
N LEU A 232 13.50 14.41 -10.66
CA LEU A 232 14.01 13.68 -9.48
C LEU A 232 13.54 14.26 -8.14
N PRO A 233 13.48 15.59 -7.91
CA PRO A 233 12.88 16.14 -6.70
C PRO A 233 11.41 15.76 -6.51
N ALA A 234 10.62 15.68 -7.59
CA ALA A 234 9.22 15.23 -7.51
C ALA A 234 9.12 13.74 -7.13
N LEU A 235 10.00 12.90 -7.66
CA LEU A 235 10.12 11.50 -7.22
C LEU A 235 10.51 11.40 -5.74
N GLY A 236 11.48 12.23 -5.31
CA GLY A 236 11.91 12.33 -3.91
C GLY A 236 10.77 12.73 -2.97
N PHE A 237 9.85 13.61 -3.41
CA PHE A 237 8.64 13.96 -2.67
C PHE A 237 7.74 12.74 -2.39
N TRP A 238 7.51 11.89 -3.39
CA TRP A 238 6.71 10.67 -3.22
C TRP A 238 7.39 9.66 -2.28
N VAL A 239 8.70 9.51 -2.38
CA VAL A 239 9.47 8.66 -1.43
C VAL A 239 9.35 9.21 -0.01
N LEU A 240 9.46 10.53 0.17
CA LEU A 240 9.32 11.18 1.49
C LEU A 240 7.91 10.99 2.06
N MET A 241 6.86 11.14 1.24
CA MET A 241 5.49 10.79 1.66
C MET A 241 5.39 9.33 2.07
N GLY A 242 5.99 8.43 1.29
CA GLY A 242 6.09 7.01 1.61
C GLY A 242 6.72 6.75 2.98
N LEU A 243 7.81 7.45 3.30
CA LEU A 243 8.50 7.37 4.59
C LEU A 243 7.62 7.88 5.75
N VAL A 244 6.93 9.02 5.58
CA VAL A 244 6.06 9.57 6.63
C VAL A 244 4.91 8.63 6.93
N LEU A 245 4.16 8.18 5.90
CA LEU A 245 3.03 7.27 6.07
C LEU A 245 3.48 5.92 6.65
N GLY A 246 4.58 5.36 6.16
CA GLY A 246 5.13 4.12 6.70
C GLY A 246 5.66 4.26 8.14
N SER A 247 6.22 5.43 8.49
CA SER A 247 6.67 5.71 9.86
C SER A 247 5.49 5.73 10.83
N THR A 248 4.35 6.35 10.45
CA THR A 248 3.15 6.34 11.29
C THR A 248 2.62 4.91 11.49
N TYR A 249 2.70 4.07 10.45
CA TYR A 249 2.33 2.66 10.55
C TYR A 249 3.19 1.88 11.53
N ILE A 250 4.53 1.97 11.43
CA ILE A 250 5.43 1.16 12.30
C ILE A 250 5.42 1.60 13.76
N VAL A 251 4.95 2.81 14.07
CA VAL A 251 4.87 3.30 15.46
C VAL A 251 3.48 3.14 16.07
N THR A 252 2.41 3.01 15.27
CA THR A 252 1.03 2.77 15.74
C THR A 252 0.60 1.31 15.61
N ASP A 253 1.26 0.54 14.74
CA ASP A 253 0.86 -0.80 14.32
C ASP A 253 -0.56 -0.85 13.73
N SER A 254 -0.98 0.24 13.15
CA SER A 254 -2.33 0.42 12.60
C SER A 254 -2.29 1.18 11.30
N LEU A 255 -3.15 0.80 10.36
CA LEU A 255 -3.35 1.52 9.11
C LEU A 255 -4.24 2.77 9.27
N ALA A 256 -4.82 3.02 10.45
CA ALA A 256 -5.75 4.11 10.68
C ALA A 256 -5.14 5.49 10.37
N LEU A 257 -4.06 5.82 11.07
CA LEU A 257 -3.39 7.13 10.92
C LEU A 257 -2.86 7.35 9.49
N PRO A 258 -2.12 6.39 8.88
CA PRO A 258 -1.67 6.56 7.50
C PRO A 258 -2.83 6.64 6.48
N ILE A 259 -3.92 5.87 6.62
CA ILE A 259 -5.10 5.99 5.75
C ILE A 259 -5.73 7.37 5.86
N GLY A 260 -5.92 7.88 7.07
CA GLY A 260 -6.48 9.23 7.29
C GLY A 260 -5.62 10.33 6.70
N LEU A 261 -4.30 10.26 6.92
CA LEU A 261 -3.32 11.19 6.33
C LEU A 261 -3.33 11.14 4.81
N HIS A 262 -3.30 9.94 4.22
CA HIS A 262 -3.24 9.74 2.78
C HIS A 262 -4.52 10.23 2.09
N PHE A 263 -5.68 9.76 2.56
CA PHE A 263 -6.98 10.21 2.08
C PHE A 263 -7.09 11.73 2.07
N ALA A 264 -6.84 12.36 3.22
CA ALA A 264 -7.01 13.79 3.37
C ALA A 264 -5.93 14.60 2.63
N THR A 265 -4.71 14.07 2.50
CA THR A 265 -3.68 14.68 1.64
C THR A 265 -4.16 14.77 0.21
N ASN A 266 -4.65 13.66 -0.37
CA ASN A 266 -5.15 13.64 -1.73
C ASN A 266 -6.35 14.58 -1.92
N LEU A 267 -7.33 14.52 -1.02
CA LEU A 267 -8.53 15.36 -1.09
C LEU A 267 -8.22 16.85 -0.89
N ALA A 268 -7.41 17.20 0.12
CA ALA A 268 -7.02 18.56 0.42
C ALA A 268 -6.22 19.17 -0.74
N PHE A 269 -5.21 18.46 -1.21
CA PHE A 269 -4.32 18.93 -2.26
C PHE A 269 -5.04 19.12 -3.60
N ASN A 270 -5.90 18.19 -4.00
CA ASN A 270 -6.55 18.22 -5.31
C ASN A 270 -7.88 18.98 -5.31
N ASN A 271 -8.77 18.74 -4.34
CA ASN A 271 -10.17 19.15 -4.43
C ASN A 271 -10.59 20.24 -3.45
N VAL A 272 -9.96 20.34 -2.26
CA VAL A 272 -10.34 21.37 -1.30
C VAL A 272 -9.53 22.62 -1.54
N TYR A 273 -8.22 22.54 -1.53
CA TYR A 273 -7.31 23.68 -1.69
C TYR A 273 -6.81 23.89 -3.11
N GLY A 274 -7.03 22.91 -4.02
CA GLY A 274 -6.70 23.01 -5.43
C GLY A 274 -5.22 23.26 -5.73
N LEU A 275 -4.32 22.76 -4.86
CA LEU A 275 -2.88 22.98 -4.98
C LEU A 275 -2.24 22.19 -6.12
N SER A 276 -2.93 21.18 -6.66
CA SER A 276 -2.56 20.45 -7.87
C SER A 276 -2.75 21.25 -9.16
N ASN A 277 -3.47 22.38 -9.13
CA ASN A 277 -3.74 23.23 -10.29
C ASN A 277 -2.50 23.89 -10.89
N VAL A 278 -1.32 23.64 -10.34
CA VAL A 278 -0.03 23.95 -10.98
C VAL A 278 0.16 23.19 -12.30
N ARG A 279 -0.58 22.09 -12.51
CA ARG A 279 -0.62 21.32 -13.74
C ARG A 279 -1.93 21.60 -14.50
N PRO A 280 -1.89 22.31 -15.64
CA PRO A 280 -3.09 22.65 -16.39
C PRO A 280 -3.96 21.44 -16.74
N GLU A 281 -3.35 20.29 -17.06
CA GLU A 281 -4.01 19.06 -17.45
C GLU A 281 -4.82 18.39 -16.33
N THR A 282 -4.48 18.62 -15.06
CA THR A 282 -5.24 18.10 -13.91
C THR A 282 -6.23 19.12 -13.35
N ALA A 283 -5.93 20.40 -13.53
CA ALA A 283 -6.78 21.51 -13.08
C ALA A 283 -8.15 21.55 -13.76
N GLU A 284 -8.24 21.02 -14.99
CA GLU A 284 -9.47 21.05 -15.78
C GLU A 284 -10.46 19.92 -15.46
N ILE A 285 -10.00 18.85 -14.77
CA ILE A 285 -10.80 17.62 -14.60
C ILE A 285 -11.44 17.56 -13.21
N ALA A 286 -10.81 18.14 -12.19
CA ALA A 286 -11.25 17.99 -10.80
C ALA A 286 -12.25 19.07 -10.36
N ALA A 287 -13.36 18.65 -9.73
CA ALA A 287 -14.20 19.57 -8.98
C ALA A 287 -13.42 20.08 -7.75
N THR A 288 -13.23 21.40 -7.64
CA THR A 288 -12.43 22.01 -6.57
C THR A 288 -13.22 23.05 -5.78
N LEU A 289 -13.10 23.03 -4.45
CA LEU A 289 -13.67 24.08 -3.59
C LEU A 289 -12.96 25.41 -3.80
N LEU A 290 -11.63 25.41 -3.81
CA LEU A 290 -10.80 26.58 -4.10
C LEU A 290 -9.93 26.28 -5.32
N ARG A 291 -9.90 27.22 -6.28
CA ARG A 291 -9.03 27.14 -7.46
C ARG A 291 -8.02 28.28 -7.41
N PRO A 292 -6.84 28.07 -6.82
CA PRO A 292 -5.77 29.04 -6.88
C PRO A 292 -5.09 29.04 -8.26
N GLU A 293 -4.63 30.21 -8.70
CA GLU A 293 -3.66 30.35 -9.79
C GLU A 293 -2.31 30.78 -9.21
N PHE A 294 -1.24 30.14 -9.70
CA PHE A 294 0.08 30.30 -9.15
C PHE A 294 0.93 31.23 -10.00
N THR A 295 1.54 32.23 -9.34
CA THR A 295 2.44 33.22 -9.97
C THR A 295 3.82 33.23 -9.32
N GLY A 296 4.02 32.44 -8.26
CA GLY A 296 5.23 32.37 -7.48
C GLY A 296 6.38 31.65 -8.18
N PRO A 297 7.60 31.79 -7.65
CA PRO A 297 8.77 31.09 -8.19
C PRO A 297 8.60 29.57 -8.14
N THR A 298 8.97 28.87 -9.21
CA THR A 298 8.80 27.42 -9.37
C THR A 298 9.45 26.59 -8.25
N ARG A 299 10.55 27.10 -7.63
CA ARG A 299 11.19 26.45 -6.47
C ARG A 299 10.30 26.35 -5.23
N PHE A 300 9.26 27.18 -5.11
CA PHE A 300 8.34 27.18 -3.95
C PHE A 300 6.98 26.59 -4.30
N VAL A 301 6.63 26.61 -5.59
CA VAL A 301 5.33 26.19 -6.11
C VAL A 301 5.47 24.84 -6.85
N GLY A 302 4.41 24.07 -6.90
CA GLY A 302 4.41 22.76 -7.57
C GLY A 302 4.62 21.59 -6.63
N VAL A 303 4.47 20.36 -7.14
CA VAL A 303 4.48 19.12 -6.34
C VAL A 303 5.74 19.01 -5.47
N SER A 304 6.91 19.25 -6.06
CA SER A 304 8.21 19.23 -5.36
C SER A 304 8.67 20.59 -4.86
N GLY A 305 7.77 21.61 -4.85
CA GLY A 305 8.08 22.93 -4.31
C GLY A 305 8.40 22.89 -2.82
N LEU A 306 9.29 23.78 -2.39
CA LEU A 306 9.75 23.82 -0.98
C LEU A 306 8.59 23.97 0.03
N VAL A 307 7.47 24.62 -0.36
CA VAL A 307 6.29 24.71 0.50
C VAL A 307 5.69 23.34 0.73
N ASN A 308 5.54 22.53 -0.31
CA ASN A 308 4.98 21.18 -0.20
C ASN A 308 5.90 20.23 0.56
N VAL A 309 7.23 20.34 0.37
CA VAL A 309 8.20 19.61 1.20
C VAL A 309 8.04 20.02 2.68
N GLY A 310 7.87 21.30 2.96
CA GLY A 310 7.59 21.82 4.31
C GLY A 310 6.30 21.24 4.90
N VAL A 311 5.25 21.06 4.08
CA VAL A 311 4.00 20.39 4.50
C VAL A 311 4.28 18.96 4.95
N VAL A 312 5.05 18.18 4.19
CA VAL A 312 5.37 16.79 4.55
C VAL A 312 6.11 16.71 5.87
N VAL A 313 7.07 17.63 6.08
CA VAL A 313 7.79 17.76 7.36
C VAL A 313 6.83 18.13 8.50
N LEU A 314 5.89 19.04 8.25
CA LEU A 314 4.86 19.43 9.23
C LEU A 314 3.94 18.26 9.56
N ILE A 315 3.46 17.51 8.56
CA ILE A 315 2.65 16.30 8.77
C ILE A 315 3.42 15.31 9.64
N ALA A 316 4.70 15.07 9.35
CA ALA A 316 5.55 14.19 10.16
C ALA A 316 5.65 14.69 11.61
N ALA A 317 5.91 15.99 11.84
CA ALA A 317 6.02 16.57 13.17
C ALA A 317 4.72 16.49 13.96
N LEU A 318 3.57 16.82 13.34
CA LEU A 318 2.25 16.72 13.98
C LEU A 318 1.88 15.27 14.29
N SER A 319 2.19 14.33 13.39
CA SER A 319 1.97 12.89 13.61
C SER A 319 2.82 12.36 14.76
N ILE A 320 4.10 12.76 14.84
CA ILE A 320 4.99 12.45 15.96
C ILE A 320 4.42 12.99 17.27
N GLY A 321 3.99 14.24 17.28
CA GLY A 321 3.34 14.87 18.45
C GLY A 321 2.12 14.08 18.91
N TYR A 322 1.22 13.78 17.99
CA TYR A 322 0.02 12.97 18.27
C TYR A 322 0.36 11.60 18.85
N VAL A 323 1.24 10.85 18.18
CA VAL A 323 1.64 9.50 18.62
C VAL A 323 2.29 9.55 20.00
N THR A 324 3.13 10.55 20.27
CA THR A 324 3.78 10.71 21.58
C THR A 324 2.76 11.00 22.69
N ILE A 325 1.76 11.83 22.42
CA ILE A 325 0.71 12.17 23.39
C ILE A 325 -0.20 10.95 23.64
N GLN A 326 -0.62 10.27 22.57
CA GLN A 326 -1.63 9.22 22.64
C GLN A 326 -1.06 7.87 23.08
N TYR A 327 0.16 7.54 22.62
CA TYR A 327 0.77 6.21 22.77
C TYR A 327 2.05 6.21 23.62
N GLY A 328 2.50 7.38 24.08
CA GLY A 328 3.75 7.55 24.83
C GLY A 328 5.00 7.59 23.95
N PRO A 329 6.18 7.32 24.50
CA PRO A 329 7.44 7.44 23.76
C PRO A 329 7.44 6.62 22.46
N ILE A 330 7.97 7.23 21.39
CA ILE A 330 8.04 6.59 20.07
C ILE A 330 8.88 5.32 20.15
N ARG A 331 8.24 4.22 19.74
CA ARG A 331 8.86 2.89 19.66
C ARG A 331 8.47 2.23 18.36
N VAL A 332 9.42 1.62 17.68
CA VAL A 332 9.12 0.74 16.55
C VAL A 332 8.46 -0.53 17.11
N ARG A 333 7.27 -0.84 16.63
CA ARG A 333 6.51 -2.04 17.03
C ARG A 333 6.93 -3.21 16.14
N VAL A 334 7.91 -3.98 16.63
CA VAL A 334 8.55 -5.05 15.88
C VAL A 334 7.71 -6.33 15.89
N ALA A 335 7.12 -6.68 17.03
CA ALA A 335 6.39 -7.94 17.21
C ALA A 335 5.22 -8.11 16.23
N SER A 336 4.47 -7.04 15.97
CA SER A 336 3.35 -7.06 15.04
C SER A 336 3.74 -7.21 13.57
N VAL A 337 4.99 -6.86 13.23
CA VAL A 337 5.52 -7.06 11.87
C VAL A 337 5.90 -8.52 11.64
N TYR A 338 6.33 -9.23 12.69
CA TYR A 338 6.83 -10.61 12.61
C TYR A 338 5.90 -11.65 13.24
N ALA A 339 4.68 -11.30 13.65
CA ALA A 339 3.76 -12.23 14.28
C ALA A 339 3.56 -13.48 13.39
N ILE A 340 4.39 -14.47 13.62
CA ILE A 340 4.19 -15.84 13.17
C ILE A 340 3.50 -16.50 14.34
N ASP A 341 2.32 -17.09 14.14
CA ASP A 341 1.59 -17.79 15.19
C ASP A 341 2.53 -18.78 15.92
N SER A 342 2.92 -18.43 17.14
CA SER A 342 3.58 -19.34 18.07
C SER A 342 2.58 -20.36 18.69
N GLU A 343 1.33 -20.33 18.24
CA GLU A 343 0.27 -21.22 18.74
C GLU A 343 0.07 -22.49 17.88
N SER A 344 0.92 -22.76 16.90
CA SER A 344 0.85 -23.99 16.08
C SER A 344 2.00 -24.96 16.36
N THR A 345 2.52 -25.02 17.60
CA THR A 345 3.41 -26.09 18.05
C THR A 345 2.72 -26.99 19.07
#